data_d8366b1838bd06418eb07e6a9e19107c
#
_entry.id   d8366b1838bd06418eb07e6a9e19107c
#
_cell.length_a   1.000
_cell.length_b   1.000
_cell.length_c   1.000
_cell.angle_alpha   90.00
_cell.angle_beta   90.00
_cell.angle_gamma   90.00
#
_symmetry.space_group_name_H-M   'P 1'
#
loop_
_entity.id
_entity.type
_entity.pdbx_description
1 polymer ?
#
loop_
_entity_poly.entity_id
_entity_poly.type
_entity_poly.pdbx_seq_one_letter_code
_entity_poly.pdbx_strand_id
1 'polypeptide(L)' 'MADVKVAGRSFSGNGRIDELMQSWGFYPDSYLYIMEGVPVPSDTVISDDEKVDAVRVASGG' A
#
# COMPACT_ATOMS: atom_id res chain seq x y z
N MET A 1 -6.88 9.12 9.14
CA MET A 1 -5.92 8.79 8.08
C MET A 1 -6.11 7.34 7.65
N ALA A 2 -5.79 7.06 6.40
CA ALA A 2 -5.85 5.69 5.92
C ALA A 2 -4.73 4.85 6.55
N ASP A 3 -4.96 3.55 6.67
CA ASP A 3 -3.97 2.63 7.20
C ASP A 3 -3.48 1.70 6.10
N VAL A 4 -2.16 1.55 6.01
CA VAL A 4 -1.53 0.62 5.08
C VAL A 4 -0.72 -0.38 5.88
N LYS A 5 -1.04 -1.66 5.71
CA LYS A 5 -0.33 -2.73 6.40
C LYS A 5 0.74 -3.29 5.47
N VAL A 6 1.99 -3.21 5.90
CA VAL A 6 3.14 -3.66 5.11
C VAL A 6 4.00 -4.57 5.99
N ALA A 7 4.15 -5.82 5.57
CA ALA A 7 5.01 -6.79 6.26
C ALA A 7 4.74 -6.86 7.77
N GLY A 8 3.46 -6.88 8.16
CA GLY A 8 3.06 -6.97 9.54
C GLY A 8 3.14 -5.66 10.32
N ARG A 9 3.51 -4.58 9.67
CA ARG A 9 3.58 -3.25 10.29
C ARG A 9 2.49 -2.36 9.70
N SER A 10 1.96 -1.45 10.52
CA SER A 10 0.91 -0.53 10.08
C SER A 10 1.49 0.87 9.93
N PHE A 11 1.15 1.49 8.81
CA PHE A 11 1.53 2.87 8.52
C PHE A 11 0.27 3.67 8.23
N SER A 12 0.27 4.95 8.57
CA SER A 12 -0.90 5.80 8.37
C SER A 12 -0.54 6.97 7.46
N GLY A 13 -1.45 7.30 6.56
CA GLY A 13 -1.27 8.44 5.67
C GLY A 13 -2.37 8.51 4.63
N ASN A 14 -2.60 9.70 4.10
CA ASN A 14 -3.55 9.92 3.01
C ASN A 14 -2.78 10.31 1.75
N GLY A 15 -3.27 9.88 0.60
CA GLY A 15 -2.66 10.21 -0.68
C GLY A 15 -2.53 9.00 -1.57
N ARG A 16 -1.71 9.10 -2.60
CA ARG A 16 -1.47 7.97 -3.50
C ARG A 16 -0.63 6.91 -2.80
N ILE A 17 -1.03 5.67 -2.98
CA ILE A 17 -0.35 4.54 -2.33
C ILE A 17 1.13 4.52 -2.69
N ASP A 18 1.47 4.67 -3.98
CA ASP A 18 2.86 4.61 -4.41
C ASP A 18 3.72 5.71 -3.78
N GLU A 19 3.18 6.91 -3.66
CA GLU A 19 3.89 8.01 -3.02
C GLU A 19 4.07 7.76 -1.52
N LEU A 20 3.04 7.23 -0.88
CA LEU A 20 3.12 6.90 0.54
C LEU A 20 4.16 5.82 0.78
N MET A 21 4.16 4.78 -0.05
CA MET A 21 5.13 3.69 0.08
C MET A 21 6.55 4.20 -0.05
N GLN A 22 6.80 5.07 -1.02
CA GLN A 22 8.13 5.66 -1.20
C GLN A 22 8.54 6.49 0.01
N SER A 23 7.62 7.24 0.58
CA SER A 23 7.91 8.06 1.75
C SER A 23 8.28 7.22 2.97
N TRP A 24 7.81 5.97 3.02
CA TRP A 24 8.12 5.04 4.11
C TRP A 24 9.34 4.16 3.81
N GLY A 25 9.96 4.34 2.65
CA GLY A 25 11.17 3.60 2.30
C GLY A 25 10.94 2.29 1.57
N PHE A 26 9.76 2.11 0.99
CA PHE A 26 9.44 0.90 0.22
C PHE A 26 9.41 1.17 -1.27
N TYR A 27 9.62 0.12 -2.06
CA TYR A 27 9.49 0.18 -3.51
C TYR A 27 8.05 -0.19 -3.88
N PRO A 28 7.26 0.75 -4.40
CA PRO A 28 5.84 0.47 -4.66
C PRO A 28 5.59 -0.69 -5.60
N ASP A 29 6.48 -0.89 -6.58
CA ASP A 29 6.31 -1.94 -7.59
C ASP A 29 6.57 -3.34 -7.04
N SER A 30 7.09 -3.44 -5.84
CA SER A 30 7.36 -4.73 -5.21
C SER A 30 6.17 -5.28 -4.44
N TYR A 31 5.05 -4.57 -4.45
CA TYR A 31 3.89 -4.95 -3.64
C TYR A 31 2.63 -4.98 -4.47
N LEU A 32 1.72 -5.84 -4.04
CA LEU A 32 0.35 -5.88 -4.52
C LEU A 32 -0.51 -5.21 -3.45
N TYR A 33 -1.44 -4.35 -3.87
CA TYR A 33 -2.27 -3.61 -2.93
C TYR A 33 -3.69 -4.12 -2.98
N ILE A 34 -4.25 -4.40 -1.80
CA ILE A 34 -5.58 -4.99 -1.69
C ILE A 34 -6.40 -4.12 -0.75
N MET A 35 -7.56 -3.69 -1.22
CA MET A 35 -8.54 -2.94 -0.42
C MET A 35 -9.84 -3.72 -0.40
N GLU A 36 -10.30 -4.05 0.82
CA GLU A 36 -11.54 -4.82 1.02
C GLU A 36 -11.56 -6.10 0.18
N GLY A 37 -10.44 -6.79 0.13
CA GLY A 37 -10.32 -8.02 -0.62
C GLY A 37 -10.17 -7.86 -2.12
N VAL A 38 -10.07 -6.63 -2.62
CA VAL A 38 -9.98 -6.34 -4.06
C VAL A 38 -8.61 -5.74 -4.38
N PRO A 39 -7.90 -6.29 -5.36
CA PRO A 39 -6.63 -5.69 -5.79
C PRO A 39 -6.88 -4.32 -6.42
N VAL A 40 -6.02 -3.36 -6.06
CA VAL A 40 -6.11 -2.01 -6.61
C VAL A 40 -4.74 -1.58 -7.11
N PRO A 41 -4.68 -0.68 -8.11
CA PRO A 41 -3.39 -0.21 -8.63
C PRO A 41 -2.66 0.68 -7.63
N SER A 42 -1.35 0.78 -7.82
CA SER A 42 -0.49 1.54 -6.91
C SER A 42 -0.74 3.05 -6.93
N ASP A 43 -1.37 3.56 -7.98
CA ASP A 43 -1.71 4.97 -8.07
C ASP A 43 -3.06 5.30 -7.45
N THR A 44 -3.68 4.35 -6.76
CA THR A 44 -4.93 4.59 -6.05
C THR A 44 -4.72 5.61 -4.94
N VAL A 45 -5.64 6.56 -4.84
CA VAL A 45 -5.61 7.56 -3.77
C VAL A 45 -6.46 7.03 -2.61
N ILE A 46 -5.88 7.04 -1.42
CA ILE A 46 -6.56 6.60 -0.21
C ILE A 46 -6.71 7.77 0.77
N SER A 47 -7.78 7.72 1.54
CA SER A 47 -8.10 8.77 2.49
C SER A 47 -8.67 8.17 3.77
N ASP A 48 -9.17 9.01 4.66
CA ASP A 48 -9.59 8.63 6.00
C ASP A 48 -10.45 7.37 6.02
N ASP A 49 -10.17 6.50 6.99
CA ASP A 49 -10.89 5.27 7.28
C ASP A 49 -10.70 4.17 6.24
N GLU A 50 -9.87 4.38 5.24
CA GLU A 50 -9.56 3.33 4.28
C GLU A 50 -8.39 2.48 4.77
N LYS A 51 -8.42 1.20 4.41
CA LYS A 51 -7.39 0.24 4.81
C LYS A 51 -6.87 -0.49 3.59
N VAL A 52 -5.55 -0.60 3.52
CA VAL A 52 -4.88 -1.26 2.40
C VAL A 52 -3.93 -2.31 2.96
N ASP A 53 -3.94 -3.48 2.35
CA ASP A 53 -2.94 -4.50 2.61
C ASP A 53 -1.93 -4.48 1.47
N ALA A 54 -0.67 -4.22 1.81
CA ALA A 54 0.42 -4.29 0.84
C ALA A 54 1.12 -5.63 1.01
N VAL A 55 0.97 -6.48 0.03
CA VAL A 55 1.52 -7.83 0.04
C VAL A 55 2.72 -7.86 -0.89
N ARG A 56 3.87 -8.23 -0.34
CA ARG A 56 5.08 -8.28 -1.15
C ARG A 56 4.97 -9.41 -2.17
N VAL A 57 5.21 -9.08 -3.42
CA VAL A 57 5.24 -10.09 -4.47
C VAL A 57 6.69 -10.49 -4.70
N ALA A 58 6.92 -11.80 -4.77
CA ALA A 58 8.23 -12.30 -5.12
C ALA A 58 8.50 -11.90 -6.55
N SER A 59 9.55 -11.12 -6.77
CA SER A 59 9.98 -10.87 -8.12
C SER A 59 10.45 -12.21 -8.66
N GLY A 60 9.91 -12.62 -9.77
CA GLY A 60 10.30 -13.88 -10.37
C GLY A 60 11.67 -13.81 -11.03
N GLY A 61 12.48 -12.98 -10.51
CA GLY A 61 13.79 -12.74 -11.06
C GLY A 61 14.77 -13.75 -10.77
#